data_ab071d287ddcd1e4678c5b4faec75f2e
#
_entry.id   ab071d287ddcd1e4678c5b4faec75f2e
#
_cell.length_a   1.000
_cell.length_b   1.000
_cell.length_c   1.000
_cell.angle_alpha   90.00
_cell.angle_beta   90.00
_cell.angle_gamma   90.00
#
_symmetry.space_group_name_H-M   'P 1'
#
loop_
_entity.id
_entity.type
_entity.pdbx_description
1 polymer ?
#
loop_
_entity_poly.entity_id
_entity_poly.type
_entity_poly.pdbx_seq_one_letter_code
_entity_poly.pdbx_strand_id
1 'polypeptide(L)'
;MLNLVSVHICTDRPQELGVFYQKVLGLEPAWASDEVIGFMIGDIRLEIMGHSEVSGQNKQPQRLFFDLMVDNVRAEFGRIVELGATVIQEPYDYSDEEISFTLATLADLDGNYFQLVSML
;
A
#
# COMPACT_ATOMS: atom_id res chain seq x y z
N MET A 1 -20.64 -1.20 18.23
CA MET A 1 -20.13 -0.58 17.01
C MET A 1 -18.79 -1.21 16.62
N LEU A 2 -18.56 -1.41 15.34
CA LEU A 2 -17.31 -1.97 14.83
C LEU A 2 -16.42 -0.86 14.31
N ASN A 3 -15.12 -1.01 14.52
CA ASN A 3 -14.10 -0.11 13.96
C ASN A 3 -13.05 -0.96 13.26
N LEU A 4 -12.58 -0.48 12.10
CA LEU A 4 -11.43 -1.08 11.45
C LEU A 4 -10.17 -0.60 12.18
N VAL A 5 -9.37 -1.51 12.71
CA VAL A 5 -8.18 -1.15 13.51
C VAL A 5 -6.88 -1.55 12.83
N SER A 6 -6.89 -2.56 11.97
CA SER A 6 -5.67 -3.01 11.32
C SER A 6 -5.94 -3.72 9.99
N VAL A 7 -4.95 -3.69 9.12
CA VAL A 7 -4.90 -4.47 7.89
C VAL A 7 -3.60 -5.26 7.93
N HIS A 8 -3.67 -6.55 7.57
CA HIS A 8 -2.49 -7.43 7.53
C HIS A 8 -2.19 -7.81 6.10
N ILE A 9 -0.94 -7.63 5.70
CA ILE A 9 -0.42 -8.15 4.44
C ILE A 9 0.54 -9.28 4.81
N CYS A 10 0.17 -10.50 4.43
CA CYS A 10 0.97 -11.68 4.70
C CYS A 10 1.89 -11.99 3.53
N THR A 11 3.09 -12.48 3.83
CA THR A 11 4.14 -12.66 2.84
C THR A 11 5.10 -13.75 3.29
N ASP A 12 5.83 -14.34 2.35
CA ASP A 12 6.93 -15.25 2.68
C ASP A 12 8.26 -14.52 2.91
N ARG A 13 8.26 -13.17 2.76
CA ARG A 13 9.46 -12.35 2.95
C ARG A 13 9.15 -11.05 3.69
N PRO A 14 8.80 -11.15 4.98
CA PRO A 14 8.32 -9.98 5.74
C PRO A 14 9.34 -8.85 5.84
N GLN A 15 10.65 -9.15 5.91
CA GLN A 15 11.66 -8.10 6.00
C GLN A 15 11.74 -7.28 4.73
N GLU A 16 11.76 -7.92 3.56
CA GLU A 16 11.87 -7.22 2.28
C GLU A 16 10.63 -6.38 2.02
N LEU A 17 9.44 -6.99 2.19
CA LEU A 17 8.19 -6.28 1.96
C LEU A 17 7.99 -5.16 3.00
N GLY A 18 8.39 -5.41 4.24
CA GLY A 18 8.33 -4.40 5.30
C GLY A 18 9.19 -3.17 4.99
N VAL A 19 10.41 -3.36 4.50
CA VAL A 19 11.30 -2.26 4.10
C VAL A 19 10.70 -1.48 2.93
N PHE A 20 10.10 -2.18 1.97
CA PHE A 20 9.41 -1.54 0.86
C PHE A 20 8.31 -0.59 1.35
N TYR A 21 7.43 -1.08 2.23
CA TYR A 21 6.35 -0.26 2.76
C TYR A 21 6.84 0.87 3.66
N GLN A 22 7.92 0.66 4.39
CA GLN A 22 8.55 1.74 5.17
C GLN A 22 8.90 2.91 4.26
N LYS A 23 9.48 2.62 3.10
CA LYS A 23 9.87 3.65 2.14
C LYS A 23 8.66 4.25 1.42
N VAL A 24 7.67 3.42 1.06
CA VAL A 24 6.43 3.91 0.44
C VAL A 24 5.72 4.88 1.37
N LEU A 25 5.54 4.49 2.63
CA LEU A 25 4.80 5.29 3.61
C LEU A 25 5.61 6.46 4.14
N GLY A 26 6.94 6.39 4.06
CA GLY A 26 7.81 7.40 4.65
C GLY A 26 7.69 7.46 6.18
N LEU A 27 7.40 6.31 6.80
CA LEU A 27 7.20 6.20 8.24
C LEU A 27 8.20 5.22 8.84
N GLU A 28 8.63 5.51 10.07
CA GLU A 28 9.34 4.52 10.85
C GLU A 28 8.36 3.46 11.36
N PRO A 29 8.78 2.19 11.46
CA PRO A 29 7.92 1.16 12.04
C PRO A 29 7.56 1.51 13.48
N ALA A 30 6.29 1.30 13.83
CA ALA A 30 5.83 1.42 15.21
C ALA A 30 6.33 0.23 16.06
N TRP A 31 6.48 -0.93 15.43
CA TRP A 31 7.12 -2.11 16.01
C TRP A 31 7.71 -2.96 14.88
N ALA A 32 8.73 -3.72 15.22
CA ALA A 32 9.40 -4.59 14.25
C ALA A 32 10.00 -5.80 14.95
N SER A 33 9.86 -6.96 14.31
CA SER A 33 10.50 -8.20 14.69
C SER A 33 10.89 -8.94 13.41
N ASP A 34 11.44 -10.13 13.52
CA ASP A 34 11.79 -10.92 12.34
C ASP A 34 10.57 -11.27 11.49
N GLU A 35 9.40 -11.38 12.11
CA GLU A 35 8.17 -11.87 11.46
C GLU A 35 7.14 -10.79 11.19
N VAL A 36 7.22 -9.63 11.86
CA VAL A 36 6.19 -8.59 11.74
C VAL A 36 6.83 -7.22 11.75
N ILE A 37 6.40 -6.38 10.81
CA ILE A 37 6.73 -4.96 10.78
C ILE A 37 5.42 -4.20 10.72
N GLY A 38 5.16 -3.34 11.71
CA GLY A 38 3.91 -2.62 11.83
C GLY A 38 4.08 -1.12 11.71
N PHE A 39 3.11 -0.49 11.06
CA PHE A 39 3.07 0.96 10.84
C PHE A 39 1.73 1.51 11.33
N MET A 40 1.77 2.71 11.91
CA MET A 40 0.54 3.45 12.19
C MET A 40 0.28 4.41 11.04
N ILE A 41 -0.86 4.23 10.38
CA ILE A 41 -1.32 5.13 9.31
C ILE A 41 -2.60 5.78 9.83
N GLY A 42 -2.48 6.99 10.41
CA GLY A 42 -3.58 7.56 11.17
C GLY A 42 -3.93 6.64 12.33
N ASP A 43 -5.19 6.22 12.43
CA ASP A 43 -5.67 5.35 13.49
C ASP A 43 -5.65 3.86 13.10
N ILE A 44 -5.16 3.54 11.91
CA ILE A 44 -5.15 2.17 11.40
C ILE A 44 -3.73 1.64 11.38
N ARG A 45 -3.55 0.41 11.82
CA ARG A 45 -2.26 -0.28 11.74
C ARG A 45 -2.17 -1.05 10.43
N LEU A 46 -1.07 -0.89 9.73
CA LEU A 46 -0.71 -1.76 8.61
C LEU A 46 0.40 -2.68 9.10
N GLU A 47 0.15 -3.98 9.08
CA GLU A 47 1.13 -4.97 9.53
C GLU A 47 1.57 -5.84 8.35
N ILE A 48 2.87 -5.88 8.14
CA ILE A 48 3.51 -6.77 7.15
C ILE A 48 4.04 -7.95 7.95
N MET A 49 3.52 -9.15 7.67
CA MET A 49 3.83 -10.28 8.52
C MET A 49 4.04 -11.56 7.73
N GLY A 50 4.94 -12.41 8.25
CA GLY A 50 5.18 -13.73 7.71
C GLY A 50 3.99 -14.65 7.95
N HIS A 51 3.73 -15.53 6.99
CA HIS A 51 2.68 -16.53 7.11
C HIS A 51 3.10 -17.79 6.37
N SER A 52 3.04 -18.93 7.06
CA SER A 52 3.56 -20.20 6.54
C SER A 52 2.80 -20.71 5.31
N GLU A 53 1.58 -20.25 5.10
CA GLU A 53 0.73 -20.68 3.97
C GLU A 53 0.77 -19.71 2.79
N VAL A 54 1.57 -18.66 2.87
CA VAL A 54 1.67 -17.64 1.82
C VAL A 54 3.04 -17.69 1.19
N SER A 55 3.08 -17.76 -0.15
CA SER A 55 4.33 -17.70 -0.91
C SER A 55 4.11 -17.09 -2.28
N GLY A 56 5.14 -16.41 -2.79
CA GLY A 56 5.16 -15.85 -4.14
C GLY A 56 4.22 -14.68 -4.35
N GLN A 57 3.81 -14.51 -5.61
CA GLN A 57 3.00 -13.38 -6.04
C GLN A 57 1.52 -13.60 -5.75
N ASN A 58 0.83 -12.53 -5.39
CA ASN A 58 -0.63 -12.53 -5.28
C ASN A 58 -1.24 -12.68 -6.68
N LYS A 59 -1.97 -13.75 -6.90
CA LYS A 59 -2.55 -14.08 -8.21
C LYS A 59 -3.92 -13.45 -8.46
N GLN A 60 -4.52 -12.85 -7.42
CA GLN A 60 -5.82 -12.16 -7.53
C GLN A 60 -5.77 -10.84 -6.74
N PRO A 61 -4.85 -9.93 -7.10
CA PRO A 61 -4.65 -8.70 -6.30
C PRO A 61 -5.83 -7.73 -6.37
N GLN A 62 -6.71 -7.88 -7.35
CA GLN A 62 -7.90 -7.05 -7.47
C GLN A 62 -8.97 -7.37 -6.42
N ARG A 63 -8.83 -8.50 -5.72
CA ARG A 63 -9.85 -8.96 -4.79
C ARG A 63 -9.95 -8.08 -3.55
N LEU A 64 -8.82 -7.56 -3.09
CA LEU A 64 -8.76 -6.68 -1.93
C LEU A 64 -7.54 -5.78 -2.05
N PHE A 65 -7.73 -4.49 -1.97
CA PHE A 65 -6.65 -3.50 -1.98
C PHE A 65 -7.11 -2.27 -1.20
N PHE A 66 -6.20 -1.33 -0.96
CA PHE A 66 -6.51 -0.15 -0.17
C PHE A 66 -6.02 1.13 -0.85
N ASP A 67 -6.61 2.25 -0.45
CA ASP A 67 -6.24 3.56 -0.95
C ASP A 67 -5.44 4.32 0.10
N LEU A 68 -4.37 4.96 -0.35
CA LEU A 68 -3.59 5.88 0.45
C LEU A 68 -3.87 7.29 -0.06
N MET A 69 -4.40 8.15 0.80
CA MET A 69 -4.60 9.54 0.43
C MET A 69 -3.29 10.29 0.53
N VAL A 70 -2.95 11.01 -0.53
CA VAL A 70 -1.71 11.80 -0.62
C VAL A 70 -2.04 13.18 -1.14
N ASP A 71 -1.14 14.14 -0.91
CA ASP A 71 -1.36 15.51 -1.39
C ASP A 71 -1.17 15.63 -2.90
N ASN A 72 -0.23 14.89 -3.47
CA ASN A 72 0.08 14.95 -4.89
C ASN A 72 0.36 13.55 -5.41
N VAL A 73 -0.64 12.97 -6.09
CA VAL A 73 -0.54 11.60 -6.62
C VAL A 73 0.62 11.44 -7.60
N ARG A 74 0.80 12.40 -8.52
CA ARG A 74 1.84 12.26 -9.55
C ARG A 74 3.24 12.30 -8.98
N ALA A 75 3.47 13.15 -7.98
CA ALA A 75 4.78 13.20 -7.32
C ALA A 75 5.05 11.93 -6.53
N GLU A 76 4.07 11.45 -5.75
CA GLU A 76 4.22 10.22 -4.98
C GLU A 76 4.34 8.99 -5.87
N PHE A 77 3.59 8.94 -6.96
CA PHE A 77 3.68 7.89 -7.95
C PHE A 77 5.11 7.75 -8.49
N GLY A 78 5.70 8.86 -8.93
CA GLY A 78 7.07 8.84 -9.44
C GLY A 78 8.08 8.35 -8.41
N ARG A 79 7.94 8.81 -7.17
CA ARG A 79 8.80 8.38 -6.07
C ARG A 79 8.67 6.88 -5.78
N ILE A 80 7.45 6.37 -5.75
CA ILE A 80 7.17 4.98 -5.40
C ILE A 80 7.60 4.01 -6.52
N VAL A 81 7.44 4.41 -7.77
CA VAL A 81 7.94 3.62 -8.91
C VAL A 81 9.45 3.39 -8.78
N GLU A 82 10.19 4.42 -8.37
CA GLU A 82 11.65 4.29 -8.16
C GLU A 82 12.01 3.32 -7.03
N LEU A 83 11.08 3.02 -6.13
CA LEU A 83 11.28 2.05 -5.06
C LEU A 83 11.08 0.60 -5.52
N GLY A 84 10.64 0.38 -6.75
CA GLY A 84 10.43 -0.95 -7.31
C GLY A 84 8.99 -1.40 -7.42
N ALA A 85 8.03 -0.52 -7.16
CA ALA A 85 6.61 -0.84 -7.37
C ALA A 85 6.32 -1.04 -8.85
N THR A 86 5.38 -1.94 -9.15
CA THR A 86 4.92 -2.17 -10.52
C THR A 86 3.76 -1.24 -10.83
N VAL A 87 3.79 -0.60 -11.98
CA VAL A 87 2.70 0.27 -12.44
C VAL A 87 1.55 -0.61 -12.95
N ILE A 88 0.38 -0.42 -12.38
CA ILE A 88 -0.85 -1.09 -12.82
C ILE A 88 -1.71 -0.09 -13.60
N GLN A 89 -1.87 1.11 -13.07
CA GLN A 89 -2.61 2.19 -13.71
C GLN A 89 -1.86 3.50 -13.47
N GLU A 90 -1.44 4.15 -14.56
CA GLU A 90 -0.85 5.48 -14.52
C GLU A 90 -1.82 6.48 -13.86
N PRO A 91 -1.30 7.56 -13.26
CA PRO A 91 -2.16 8.60 -12.70
C PRO A 91 -3.12 9.17 -13.73
N TYR A 92 -4.37 9.32 -13.33
CA TYR A 92 -5.38 9.99 -14.14
C TYR A 92 -6.31 10.80 -13.25
N ASP A 93 -6.94 11.81 -13.86
CA ASP A 93 -7.93 12.64 -13.19
C ASP A 93 -9.32 12.15 -13.58
N TYR A 94 -10.19 12.09 -12.59
CA TYR A 94 -11.59 11.81 -12.79
C TYR A 94 -12.41 12.96 -12.21
N SER A 95 -13.48 13.35 -12.91
CA SER A 95 -14.35 14.40 -12.43
C SER A 95 -15.77 14.18 -12.94
N ASP A 96 -16.73 14.29 -12.06
CA ASP A 96 -18.15 14.36 -12.40
C ASP A 96 -18.81 15.44 -11.57
N GLU A 97 -20.16 15.46 -11.53
CA GLU A 97 -20.90 16.49 -10.82
C GLU A 97 -20.73 16.43 -9.31
N GLU A 98 -20.34 15.27 -8.78
CA GLU A 98 -20.28 15.04 -7.33
C GLU A 98 -18.86 14.92 -6.79
N ILE A 99 -17.92 14.41 -7.59
CA ILE A 99 -16.60 14.08 -7.10
C ILE A 99 -15.52 14.35 -8.14
N SER A 100 -14.36 14.77 -7.67
CA SER A 100 -13.17 14.97 -8.49
C SER A 100 -11.97 14.45 -7.73
N PHE A 101 -11.14 13.63 -8.39
CA PHE A 101 -9.93 13.07 -7.76
C PHE A 101 -8.88 12.72 -8.81
N THR A 102 -7.66 12.53 -8.34
CA THR A 102 -6.58 11.91 -9.10
C THR A 102 -6.28 10.55 -8.49
N LEU A 103 -6.11 9.54 -9.31
CA LEU A 103 -5.91 8.16 -8.87
C LEU A 103 -4.79 7.50 -9.65
N ALA A 104 -4.00 6.67 -8.98
CA ALA A 104 -3.04 5.77 -9.59
C ALA A 104 -3.06 4.43 -8.86
N THR A 105 -2.75 3.35 -9.56
CA THR A 105 -2.70 2.01 -8.98
C THR A 105 -1.31 1.41 -9.19
N LEU A 106 -0.75 0.88 -8.12
CA LEU A 106 0.57 0.28 -8.09
C LEU A 106 0.49 -1.10 -7.44
N ALA A 107 1.48 -1.94 -7.71
CA ALA A 107 1.62 -3.22 -7.01
C ALA A 107 2.91 -3.20 -6.20
N ASP A 108 2.86 -3.80 -5.01
CA ASP A 108 4.02 -3.98 -4.16
C ASP A 108 4.90 -5.13 -4.69
N LEU A 109 5.94 -5.50 -3.95
CA LEU A 109 6.90 -6.52 -4.38
C LEU A 109 6.29 -7.92 -4.53
N ASP A 110 5.18 -8.17 -3.84
CA ASP A 110 4.45 -9.45 -3.91
C ASP A 110 3.24 -9.40 -4.84
N GLY A 111 3.07 -8.28 -5.56
CA GLY A 111 1.96 -8.11 -6.49
C GLY A 111 0.65 -7.69 -5.84
N ASN A 112 0.64 -7.31 -4.57
CA ASN A 112 -0.56 -6.76 -3.94
C ASN A 112 -0.79 -5.33 -4.45
N TYR A 113 -2.04 -5.00 -4.76
CA TYR A 113 -2.38 -3.68 -5.26
C TYR A 113 -2.59 -2.69 -4.12
N PHE A 114 -2.20 -1.46 -4.35
CA PHE A 114 -2.61 -0.30 -3.56
C PHE A 114 -2.75 0.90 -4.48
N GLN A 115 -3.58 1.85 -4.07
CA GLN A 115 -3.86 3.03 -4.86
C GLN A 115 -3.41 4.28 -4.12
N LEU A 116 -3.03 5.29 -4.89
CA LEU A 116 -2.79 6.63 -4.41
C LEU A 116 -3.96 7.48 -4.86
N VAL A 117 -4.51 8.28 -3.98
CA VAL A 117 -5.64 9.14 -4.29
C VAL A 117 -5.44 10.53 -3.70
N SER A 118 -5.79 11.56 -4.47
CA SER A 118 -5.90 12.93 -3.97
C SER A 118 -7.18 13.52 -4.49
N MET A 119 -7.88 14.27 -3.64
CA MET A 119 -9.07 15.00 -4.06
C MET A 119 -8.65 16.23 -4.85
N LEU A 120 -9.35 16.51 -5.92
CA LEU A 120 -9.11 17.69 -6.74
C LEU A 120 -9.92 18.88 -6.24
#